data_8bb288995f9c266bd33775c3a5cb3dc6
#
_entry.id   8bb288995f9c266bd33775c3a5cb3dc6
#
_cell.length_a   1.000
_cell.length_b   1.000
_cell.length_c   1.000
_cell.angle_alpha   90.00
_cell.angle_beta   90.00
_cell.angle_gamma   90.00
#
_symmetry.space_group_name_H-M   'P 1'
#
loop_
_entity.id
_entity.type
_entity.pdbx_description
1 polymer ?
#
loop_
_entity_poly.entity_id
_entity_poly.type
_entity_poly.pdbx_seq_one_letter_code
_entity_poly.pdbx_strand_id
1 'polypeptide(L)'
;DTVIQPNTFIGNNVEIGDNCLIHSNVTIYDNCIIGNNVTIHAGSVLGADAFYYKKRPEGFDKLISGGRVVLKDNVDIGALCTIDRGVTGDTTIGFGTKLDNQVHVGHDTVIGEKCLIASQTGIAGCVIIEDEVTIWGQVGTNSGITIGAKAVIMGQTGVTKSVKGGKSYFGTPIEESREKLKQLAYLKKIPEIIKKMD
;
A
#
# COMPACT_ATOMS: atom_id res chain seq x y z
N ASP A 1 7.23 3.14 27.03
CA ASP A 1 8.70 2.96 26.74
C ASP A 1 8.97 3.01 25.23
N THR A 2 8.64 4.13 24.59
CA THR A 2 8.93 4.32 23.16
C THR A 2 10.40 4.67 22.96
N VAL A 3 11.03 4.05 21.96
CA VAL A 3 12.44 4.25 21.59
C VAL A 3 12.51 4.91 20.21
N ILE A 4 13.22 6.05 20.13
CA ILE A 4 13.48 6.76 18.88
C ILE A 4 15.00 6.74 18.65
N GLN A 5 15.42 6.12 17.57
CA GLN A 5 16.84 5.98 17.22
C GLN A 5 17.42 7.25 16.56
N PRO A 6 18.76 7.39 16.52
CA PRO A 6 19.42 8.60 15.99
C PRO A 6 19.04 8.94 14.55
N ASN A 7 19.16 10.23 14.22
CA ASN A 7 18.85 10.81 12.88
C ASN A 7 17.40 10.67 12.43
N THR A 8 16.47 10.42 13.35
CA THR A 8 15.04 10.44 13.07
C THR A 8 14.53 11.88 13.14
N PHE A 9 13.80 12.31 12.12
CA PHE A 9 13.09 13.58 12.11
C PHE A 9 11.63 13.38 12.49
N ILE A 10 11.15 14.16 13.45
CA ILE A 10 9.74 14.20 13.86
C ILE A 10 9.25 15.63 13.73
N GLY A 11 8.23 15.81 12.90
CA GLY A 11 7.58 17.08 12.60
C GLY A 11 6.71 17.61 13.74
N ASN A 12 6.02 18.71 13.47
CA ASN A 12 5.17 19.37 14.46
C ASN A 12 3.87 18.58 14.69
N ASN A 13 3.36 18.62 15.94
CA ASN A 13 2.08 17.99 16.32
C ASN A 13 1.99 16.50 15.99
N VAL A 14 3.12 15.79 15.97
CA VAL A 14 3.14 14.33 15.82
C VAL A 14 2.80 13.71 17.18
N GLU A 15 1.86 12.77 17.16
CA GLU A 15 1.50 11.97 18.33
C GLU A 15 2.08 10.57 18.17
N ILE A 16 2.80 10.06 19.19
CA ILE A 16 3.37 8.71 19.19
C ILE A 16 2.96 8.02 20.49
N GLY A 17 2.34 6.86 20.36
CA GLY A 17 1.91 6.06 21.51
C GLY A 17 3.05 5.35 22.24
N ASP A 18 2.65 4.40 23.08
CA ASP A 18 3.58 3.65 23.94
C ASP A 18 4.21 2.45 23.22
N ASN A 19 5.40 2.05 23.72
CA ASN A 19 6.14 0.86 23.29
C ASN A 19 6.47 0.82 21.78
N CYS A 20 6.65 2.00 21.17
CA CYS A 20 7.03 2.11 19.78
C CYS A 20 8.55 2.00 19.59
N LEU A 21 8.98 1.49 18.44
CA LEU A 21 10.36 1.47 18.00
C LEU A 21 10.49 2.18 16.66
N ILE A 22 11.04 3.39 16.69
CA ILE A 22 11.31 4.20 15.51
C ILE A 22 12.80 4.09 15.18
N HIS A 23 13.14 3.38 14.11
CA HIS A 23 14.52 3.15 13.71
C HIS A 23 15.18 4.41 13.14
N SER A 24 16.50 4.35 12.98
CA SER A 24 17.32 5.46 12.47
C SER A 24 16.90 5.93 11.08
N ASN A 25 17.05 7.23 10.82
CA ASN A 25 16.76 7.87 9.53
C ASN A 25 15.28 7.80 9.10
N VAL A 26 14.37 7.58 10.01
CA VAL A 26 12.91 7.70 9.74
C VAL A 26 12.55 9.17 9.70
N THR A 27 11.67 9.55 8.79
CA THR A 27 11.10 10.90 8.70
C THR A 27 9.59 10.82 8.91
N ILE A 28 9.10 11.50 9.93
CA ILE A 28 7.67 11.64 10.23
C ILE A 28 7.29 13.11 10.09
N TYR A 29 6.50 13.43 9.09
CA TYR A 29 6.03 14.80 8.83
C TYR A 29 4.94 15.21 9.82
N ASP A 30 4.62 16.50 9.78
CA ASP A 30 3.66 17.13 10.69
C ASP A 30 2.31 16.44 10.77
N ASN A 31 1.71 16.45 11.96
CA ASN A 31 0.36 15.98 12.29
C ASN A 31 0.13 14.46 12.14
N CYS A 32 1.17 13.65 11.94
CA CYS A 32 1.00 12.20 11.91
C CYS A 32 0.60 11.66 13.29
N ILE A 33 -0.22 10.63 13.30
CA ILE A 33 -0.65 9.91 14.51
C ILE A 33 -0.15 8.48 14.45
N ILE A 34 0.63 8.06 15.44
CA ILE A 34 1.20 6.73 15.58
C ILE A 34 0.63 6.10 16.85
N GLY A 35 -0.03 4.95 16.70
CA GLY A 35 -0.59 4.20 17.82
C GLY A 35 0.46 3.55 18.71
N ASN A 36 0.03 2.58 19.52
CA ASN A 36 0.90 1.85 20.45
C ASN A 36 1.55 0.62 19.78
N ASN A 37 2.70 0.19 20.29
CA ASN A 37 3.42 -1.00 19.82
C ASN A 37 3.73 -0.97 18.31
N VAL A 38 4.02 0.21 17.76
CA VAL A 38 4.33 0.41 16.34
C VAL A 38 5.82 0.31 16.12
N THR A 39 6.24 -0.40 15.08
CA THR A 39 7.64 -0.42 14.62
C THR A 39 7.73 0.24 13.25
N ILE A 40 8.68 1.19 13.10
CA ILE A 40 8.96 1.83 11.81
C ILE A 40 10.44 1.64 11.51
N HIS A 41 10.75 0.89 10.46
CA HIS A 41 12.11 0.58 10.06
C HIS A 41 12.79 1.72 9.31
N ALA A 42 14.12 1.63 9.27
CA ALA A 42 15.02 2.70 8.81
C ALA A 42 14.69 3.24 7.40
N GLY A 43 14.82 4.54 7.23
CA GLY A 43 14.67 5.24 5.97
C GLY A 43 13.23 5.41 5.50
N SER A 44 12.25 5.01 6.29
CA SER A 44 10.84 5.19 5.94
C SER A 44 10.38 6.63 6.15
N VAL A 45 9.47 7.08 5.29
CA VAL A 45 8.93 8.45 5.27
C VAL A 45 7.41 8.41 5.40
N LEU A 46 6.88 9.07 6.43
CA LEU A 46 5.45 9.17 6.71
C LEU A 46 4.98 10.62 6.58
N GLY A 47 3.89 10.84 5.85
CA GLY A 47 3.25 12.14 5.76
C GLY A 47 3.82 13.09 4.73
N ALA A 48 4.61 12.60 3.76
CA ALA A 48 4.96 13.39 2.59
C ALA A 48 3.71 13.79 1.80
N ASP A 49 3.81 14.88 1.03
CA ASP A 49 2.68 15.38 0.25
C ASP A 49 2.24 14.38 -0.82
N ALA A 50 0.93 14.30 -1.02
CA ALA A 50 0.33 13.49 -2.07
C ALA A 50 0.85 13.84 -3.48
N PHE A 51 0.99 12.83 -4.31
CA PHE A 51 1.20 13.02 -5.75
C PHE A 51 -0.13 13.39 -6.42
N TYR A 52 -0.59 14.62 -6.17
CA TYR A 52 -1.87 15.10 -6.65
C TYR A 52 -1.73 16.45 -7.37
N TYR A 53 -1.86 16.40 -8.68
CA TYR A 53 -1.63 17.54 -9.57
C TYR A 53 -2.80 17.77 -10.52
N LYS A 54 -3.13 19.03 -10.75
CA LYS A 54 -4.09 19.44 -11.78
C LYS A 54 -3.33 19.86 -13.04
N LYS A 55 -3.63 19.21 -14.17
CA LYS A 55 -3.04 19.58 -15.46
C LYS A 55 -3.56 20.94 -15.93
N ARG A 56 -2.64 21.79 -16.39
CA ARG A 56 -2.90 23.09 -17.01
C ARG A 56 -2.22 23.15 -18.38
N PRO A 57 -2.57 24.10 -19.26
CA PRO A 57 -1.88 24.28 -20.54
C PRO A 57 -0.36 24.49 -20.37
N GLU A 58 0.05 25.21 -19.32
CA GLU A 58 1.43 25.58 -19.01
C GLU A 58 2.17 24.58 -18.11
N GLY A 59 1.50 23.51 -17.63
CA GLY A 59 2.15 22.54 -16.73
C GLY A 59 1.22 21.86 -15.74
N PHE A 60 1.66 21.73 -14.49
CA PHE A 60 0.92 21.06 -13.43
C PHE A 60 0.87 21.91 -12.16
N ASP A 61 -0.34 22.18 -11.67
CA ASP A 61 -0.56 22.80 -10.36
C ASP A 61 -0.59 21.71 -9.31
N LYS A 62 0.28 21.79 -8.31
CA LYS A 62 0.23 20.91 -7.14
C LYS A 62 -0.93 21.31 -6.24
N LEU A 63 -1.74 20.35 -5.82
CA LEU A 63 -2.76 20.55 -4.81
C LEU A 63 -2.16 20.37 -3.41
N ILE A 64 -2.58 21.23 -2.48
CA ILE A 64 -2.12 21.19 -1.09
C ILE A 64 -2.76 19.99 -0.41
N SER A 65 -1.94 19.20 0.26
CA SER A 65 -2.37 18.06 1.06
C SER A 65 -2.66 18.51 2.50
N GLY A 66 -3.95 18.53 2.86
CA GLY A 66 -4.41 18.99 4.18
C GLY A 66 -4.64 17.87 5.20
N GLY A 67 -4.57 16.60 4.78
CA GLY A 67 -4.73 15.44 5.63
C GLY A 67 -3.44 15.00 6.32
N ARG A 68 -3.46 13.82 6.89
CA ARG A 68 -2.35 13.26 7.69
C ARG A 68 -2.22 11.75 7.48
N VAL A 69 -1.21 11.15 8.11
CA VAL A 69 -1.05 9.70 8.22
C VAL A 69 -1.46 9.26 9.62
N VAL A 70 -2.23 8.18 9.69
CA VAL A 70 -2.64 7.54 10.94
C VAL A 70 -2.25 6.07 10.93
N LEU A 71 -1.33 5.68 11.79
CA LEU A 71 -1.01 4.28 12.07
C LEU A 71 -1.76 3.85 13.33
N LYS A 72 -2.52 2.76 13.23
CA LYS A 72 -3.17 2.16 14.41
C LYS A 72 -2.18 1.30 15.20
N ASP A 73 -2.62 0.74 16.32
CA ASP A 73 -1.78 -0.08 17.19
C ASP A 73 -1.26 -1.35 16.49
N ASN A 74 -0.09 -1.80 16.92
CA ASN A 74 0.57 -3.02 16.45
C ASN A 74 0.89 -3.04 14.94
N VAL A 75 1.07 -1.89 14.32
CA VAL A 75 1.49 -1.78 12.91
C VAL A 75 3.01 -1.90 12.81
N ASP A 76 3.50 -2.63 11.81
CA ASP A 76 4.92 -2.63 11.44
C ASP A 76 5.09 -2.07 10.03
N ILE A 77 6.00 -1.12 9.90
CA ILE A 77 6.38 -0.50 8.62
C ILE A 77 7.82 -0.92 8.31
N GLY A 78 8.01 -1.63 7.21
CA GLY A 78 9.31 -2.06 6.71
C GLY A 78 10.24 -0.89 6.34
N ALA A 79 11.46 -1.21 5.99
CA ALA A 79 12.45 -0.19 5.62
C ALA A 79 12.15 0.46 4.27
N LEU A 80 12.50 1.75 4.13
CA LEU A 80 12.34 2.52 2.90
C LEU A 80 10.89 2.56 2.38
N CYS A 81 9.91 2.45 3.25
CA CYS A 81 8.50 2.67 2.90
C CYS A 81 8.18 4.16 2.78
N THR A 82 7.22 4.50 1.93
CA THR A 82 6.68 5.86 1.81
C THR A 82 5.17 5.85 1.96
N ILE A 83 4.65 6.63 2.91
CA ILE A 83 3.21 6.73 3.15
C ILE A 83 2.82 8.20 3.03
N ASP A 84 2.11 8.52 1.96
CA ASP A 84 1.67 9.90 1.69
C ASP A 84 0.53 10.29 2.63
N ARG A 85 0.50 11.58 3.02
CA ARG A 85 -0.65 12.14 3.74
C ARG A 85 -1.86 12.23 2.82
N GLY A 86 -3.04 12.19 3.38
CA GLY A 86 -4.25 12.44 2.61
C GLY A 86 -4.33 13.86 2.05
N VAL A 87 -5.02 14.03 0.94
CA VAL A 87 -5.33 15.37 0.39
C VAL A 87 -6.44 16.01 1.19
N THR A 88 -7.53 15.28 1.41
CA THR A 88 -8.74 15.77 2.10
C THR A 88 -9.09 14.97 3.36
N GLY A 89 -8.61 13.77 3.48
CA GLY A 89 -8.84 12.87 4.62
C GLY A 89 -7.53 12.35 5.21
N ASP A 90 -7.61 11.27 5.95
CA ASP A 90 -6.45 10.59 6.51
C ASP A 90 -6.03 9.41 5.62
N THR A 91 -4.73 9.21 5.43
CA THR A 91 -4.20 7.92 4.98
C THR A 91 -4.04 7.05 6.22
N THR A 92 -4.75 5.93 6.28
CA THR A 92 -4.84 5.13 7.50
C THR A 92 -4.33 3.72 7.29
N ILE A 93 -3.50 3.23 8.23
CA ILE A 93 -3.07 1.83 8.33
C ILE A 93 -3.70 1.21 9.57
N GLY A 94 -4.53 0.18 9.37
CA GLY A 94 -5.33 -0.48 10.39
C GLY A 94 -4.51 -1.33 11.37
N PHE A 95 -5.16 -1.69 12.47
CA PHE A 95 -4.59 -2.46 13.57
C PHE A 95 -3.88 -3.74 13.08
N GLY A 96 -2.67 -3.97 13.56
CA GLY A 96 -1.93 -5.20 13.33
C GLY A 96 -1.45 -5.44 11.89
N THR A 97 -1.62 -4.49 11.00
CA THR A 97 -1.18 -4.57 9.60
C THR A 97 0.35 -4.46 9.48
N LYS A 98 0.92 -5.23 8.57
CA LYS A 98 2.35 -5.34 8.32
C LYS A 98 2.67 -4.95 6.88
N LEU A 99 3.53 -3.96 6.71
CA LEU A 99 4.10 -3.58 5.43
C LEU A 99 5.57 -4.01 5.39
N ASP A 100 5.95 -4.75 4.38
CA ASP A 100 7.34 -5.11 4.11
C ASP A 100 8.11 -3.94 3.49
N ASN A 101 9.36 -4.12 3.19
CA ASN A 101 10.27 -3.06 2.71
C ASN A 101 9.84 -2.48 1.36
N GLN A 102 10.09 -1.19 1.16
CA GLN A 102 9.85 -0.48 -0.10
C GLN A 102 8.38 -0.48 -0.55
N VAL A 103 7.44 -0.55 0.38
CA VAL A 103 6.01 -0.37 0.07
C VAL A 103 5.70 1.12 -0.03
N HIS A 104 4.99 1.50 -1.10
CA HIS A 104 4.41 2.84 -1.22
C HIS A 104 2.91 2.81 -0.97
N VAL A 105 2.41 3.74 -0.15
CA VAL A 105 0.98 3.95 0.10
C VAL A 105 0.61 5.38 -0.28
N GLY A 106 -0.20 5.51 -1.33
CA GLY A 106 -0.70 6.79 -1.82
C GLY A 106 -1.76 7.41 -0.92
N HIS A 107 -2.01 8.68 -1.14
CA HIS A 107 -2.86 9.55 -0.34
C HIS A 107 -4.32 9.05 -0.18
N ASP A 108 -4.97 9.41 0.91
CA ASP A 108 -6.38 9.08 1.22
C ASP A 108 -6.68 7.57 1.15
N THR A 109 -5.66 6.72 1.21
CA THR A 109 -5.80 5.26 1.20
C THR A 109 -6.12 4.75 2.61
N VAL A 110 -7.05 3.81 2.69
CA VAL A 110 -7.41 3.15 3.94
C VAL A 110 -7.06 1.67 3.83
N ILE A 111 -6.12 1.22 4.65
CA ILE A 111 -5.78 -0.19 4.80
C ILE A 111 -6.39 -0.69 6.10
N GLY A 112 -7.17 -1.76 6.01
CA GLY A 112 -7.85 -2.41 7.12
C GLY A 112 -6.92 -3.09 8.11
N GLU A 113 -7.50 -3.91 8.97
CA GLU A 113 -6.81 -4.60 10.04
C GLU A 113 -6.13 -5.88 9.55
N LYS A 114 -5.00 -6.24 10.18
CA LYS A 114 -4.30 -7.53 10.00
C LYS A 114 -3.96 -7.85 8.54
N CYS A 115 -3.76 -6.82 7.72
CA CYS A 115 -3.30 -7.00 6.36
C CYS A 115 -1.80 -7.32 6.31
N LEU A 116 -1.39 -8.08 5.30
CA LEU A 116 0.01 -8.40 5.02
C LEU A 116 0.36 -7.92 3.61
N ILE A 117 1.28 -6.95 3.50
CA ILE A 117 1.66 -6.34 2.23
C ILE A 117 3.16 -6.52 2.03
N ALA A 118 3.52 -7.35 1.07
CA ALA A 118 4.89 -7.70 0.78
C ALA A 118 5.62 -6.63 -0.04
N SER A 119 6.92 -6.78 -0.13
CA SER A 119 7.87 -5.77 -0.61
C SER A 119 7.61 -5.27 -2.03
N GLN A 120 8.00 -4.01 -2.25
CA GLN A 120 7.92 -3.32 -3.55
C GLN A 120 6.49 -3.20 -4.09
N THR A 121 5.49 -3.26 -3.23
CA THR A 121 4.09 -3.02 -3.61
C THR A 121 3.82 -1.52 -3.68
N GLY A 122 3.20 -1.07 -4.77
CA GLY A 122 2.75 0.30 -4.96
C GLY A 122 1.23 0.41 -4.87
N ILE A 123 0.72 1.05 -3.83
CA ILE A 123 -0.70 1.30 -3.63
C ILE A 123 -0.99 2.75 -4.02
N ALA A 124 -1.82 2.94 -5.04
CA ALA A 124 -2.20 4.27 -5.51
C ALA A 124 -3.11 5.00 -4.49
N GLY A 125 -3.40 6.27 -4.73
CA GLY A 125 -4.26 7.05 -3.85
C GLY A 125 -5.73 6.61 -3.86
N CYS A 126 -6.43 6.88 -2.77
CA CYS A 126 -7.86 6.60 -2.57
C CYS A 126 -8.23 5.12 -2.67
N VAL A 127 -7.33 4.21 -2.36
CA VAL A 127 -7.59 2.76 -2.36
C VAL A 127 -8.14 2.35 -1.01
N ILE A 128 -9.14 1.45 -1.03
CA ILE A 128 -9.64 0.78 0.17
C ILE A 128 -9.17 -0.66 0.15
N ILE A 129 -8.36 -1.05 1.12
CA ILE A 129 -7.98 -2.43 1.37
C ILE A 129 -8.70 -2.85 2.63
N GLU A 130 -9.65 -3.80 2.51
CA GLU A 130 -10.40 -4.28 3.65
C GLU A 130 -9.55 -5.22 4.52
N ASP A 131 -10.13 -5.75 5.62
CA ASP A 131 -9.39 -6.52 6.62
C ASP A 131 -8.81 -7.84 6.09
N GLU A 132 -7.71 -8.28 6.70
CA GLU A 132 -7.07 -9.58 6.49
C GLU A 132 -6.65 -9.83 5.03
N VAL A 133 -6.45 -8.79 4.24
CA VAL A 133 -5.96 -8.89 2.85
C VAL A 133 -4.48 -9.23 2.84
N THR A 134 -4.08 -10.14 1.95
CA THR A 134 -2.67 -10.45 1.67
C THR A 134 -2.30 -9.99 0.27
N ILE A 135 -1.29 -9.13 0.16
CA ILE A 135 -0.74 -8.66 -1.12
C ILE A 135 0.72 -9.10 -1.21
N TRP A 136 1.03 -9.92 -2.22
CA TRP A 136 2.39 -10.36 -2.47
C TRP A 136 3.21 -9.32 -3.20
N GLY A 137 4.53 -9.55 -3.30
CA GLY A 137 5.49 -8.55 -3.76
C GLY A 137 5.26 -8.03 -5.17
N GLN A 138 5.69 -6.78 -5.41
CA GLN A 138 5.67 -6.10 -6.71
C GLN A 138 4.26 -5.94 -7.31
N VAL A 139 3.24 -5.86 -6.48
CA VAL A 139 1.88 -5.56 -6.91
C VAL A 139 1.71 -4.05 -7.11
N GLY A 140 0.98 -3.66 -8.14
CA GLY A 140 0.58 -2.27 -8.37
C GLY A 140 -0.94 -2.14 -8.40
N THR A 141 -1.50 -1.08 -7.82
CA THR A 141 -2.95 -0.84 -7.84
C THR A 141 -3.30 0.43 -8.62
N ASN A 142 -4.47 0.45 -9.25
CA ASN A 142 -5.08 1.70 -9.71
C ASN A 142 -5.68 2.47 -8.52
N SER A 143 -5.88 3.78 -8.71
CA SER A 143 -6.54 4.64 -7.71
C SER A 143 -8.03 4.33 -7.59
N GLY A 144 -8.61 4.60 -6.41
CA GLY A 144 -10.05 4.57 -6.17
C GLY A 144 -10.69 3.20 -6.23
N ILE A 145 -9.92 2.12 -6.08
CA ILE A 145 -10.43 0.74 -6.07
C ILE A 145 -10.57 0.19 -4.66
N THR A 146 -11.36 -0.86 -4.52
CA THR A 146 -11.52 -1.62 -3.28
C THR A 146 -10.98 -3.04 -3.46
N ILE A 147 -10.14 -3.50 -2.53
CA ILE A 147 -9.70 -4.89 -2.39
C ILE A 147 -10.45 -5.48 -1.21
N GLY A 148 -11.40 -6.38 -1.50
CA GLY A 148 -12.31 -6.96 -0.50
C GLY A 148 -11.59 -7.83 0.53
N ALA A 149 -12.17 -7.91 1.73
CA ALA A 149 -11.61 -8.59 2.89
C ALA A 149 -11.16 -10.04 2.58
N LYS A 150 -10.01 -10.44 3.15
CA LYS A 150 -9.42 -11.77 2.95
C LYS A 150 -9.07 -12.11 1.50
N ALA A 151 -9.01 -11.11 0.61
CA ALA A 151 -8.48 -11.34 -0.72
C ALA A 151 -6.97 -11.61 -0.68
N VAL A 152 -6.49 -12.43 -1.62
CA VAL A 152 -5.07 -12.69 -1.82
C VAL A 152 -4.67 -12.21 -3.20
N ILE A 153 -3.79 -11.21 -3.27
CA ILE A 153 -3.24 -10.71 -4.54
C ILE A 153 -1.86 -11.32 -4.74
N MET A 154 -1.70 -12.12 -5.79
CA MET A 154 -0.44 -12.79 -6.11
C MET A 154 0.60 -11.80 -6.63
N GLY A 155 1.88 -12.16 -6.49
CA GLY A 155 2.99 -11.27 -6.87
C GLY A 155 2.95 -10.82 -8.32
N GLN A 156 3.46 -9.60 -8.57
CA GLN A 156 3.52 -8.96 -9.90
C GLN A 156 2.16 -8.76 -10.57
N THR A 157 1.09 -8.68 -9.78
CA THR A 157 -0.27 -8.45 -10.28
C THR A 157 -0.55 -6.96 -10.44
N GLY A 158 -1.12 -6.57 -11.57
CA GLY A 158 -1.68 -5.22 -11.78
C GLY A 158 -3.17 -5.19 -11.41
N VAL A 159 -3.51 -4.60 -10.26
CA VAL A 159 -4.89 -4.50 -9.76
C VAL A 159 -5.56 -3.29 -10.40
N THR A 160 -6.22 -3.51 -11.53
CA THR A 160 -6.80 -2.43 -12.35
C THR A 160 -8.25 -2.10 -12.02
N LYS A 161 -8.91 -2.89 -11.17
CA LYS A 161 -10.33 -2.74 -10.76
C LYS A 161 -10.55 -3.30 -9.38
N SER A 162 -11.66 -2.92 -8.74
CA SER A 162 -12.07 -3.50 -7.47
C SER A 162 -12.27 -5.00 -7.55
N VAL A 163 -11.91 -5.72 -6.49
CA VAL A 163 -12.00 -7.18 -6.40
C VAL A 163 -12.75 -7.61 -5.15
N LYS A 164 -13.46 -8.72 -5.24
CA LYS A 164 -14.23 -9.28 -4.12
C LYS A 164 -13.32 -9.96 -3.11
N GLY A 165 -13.73 -9.94 -1.85
CA GLY A 165 -13.04 -10.63 -0.78
C GLY A 165 -13.05 -12.15 -0.86
N GLY A 166 -12.19 -12.80 -0.08
CA GLY A 166 -12.15 -14.25 0.08
C GLY A 166 -11.64 -15.04 -1.13
N LYS A 167 -11.04 -14.37 -2.11
CA LYS A 167 -10.55 -14.99 -3.35
C LYS A 167 -9.10 -14.64 -3.62
N SER A 168 -8.44 -15.45 -4.43
CA SER A 168 -7.08 -15.21 -4.92
C SER A 168 -7.12 -14.68 -6.36
N TYR A 169 -6.29 -13.67 -6.64
CA TYR A 169 -6.22 -12.96 -7.93
C TYR A 169 -4.80 -12.93 -8.46
N PHE A 170 -4.66 -13.01 -9.79
CA PHE A 170 -3.37 -13.02 -10.47
C PHE A 170 -3.40 -12.35 -11.84
N GLY A 171 -2.30 -11.74 -12.21
CA GLY A 171 -1.99 -11.30 -13.56
C GLY A 171 -2.30 -9.82 -13.85
N THR A 172 -2.02 -9.43 -15.08
CA THR A 172 -2.26 -8.09 -15.62
C THR A 172 -2.94 -8.25 -16.99
N PRO A 173 -4.20 -7.82 -17.14
CA PRO A 173 -5.10 -7.33 -16.09
C PRO A 173 -5.44 -8.42 -15.07
N ILE A 174 -5.86 -7.98 -13.87
CA ILE A 174 -6.17 -8.87 -12.76
C ILE A 174 -7.40 -9.74 -13.03
N GLU A 175 -7.28 -11.03 -12.73
CA GLU A 175 -8.36 -11.99 -12.74
C GLU A 175 -8.27 -12.92 -11.52
N GLU A 176 -9.32 -13.70 -11.28
CA GLU A 176 -9.27 -14.77 -10.29
C GLU A 176 -8.16 -15.77 -10.67
N SER A 177 -7.27 -16.12 -9.73
CA SER A 177 -6.05 -16.91 -10.01
C SER A 177 -6.34 -18.20 -10.75
N ARG A 178 -7.41 -18.91 -10.38
CA ARG A 178 -7.79 -20.18 -11.03
C ARG A 178 -8.11 -19.99 -12.51
N GLU A 179 -8.85 -18.94 -12.86
CA GLU A 179 -9.21 -18.65 -14.24
C GLU A 179 -7.98 -18.18 -15.03
N LYS A 180 -7.14 -17.33 -14.44
CA LYS A 180 -5.90 -16.88 -15.09
C LYS A 180 -4.95 -18.05 -15.39
N LEU A 181 -4.79 -18.98 -14.46
CA LEU A 181 -3.96 -20.17 -14.67
C LEU A 181 -4.51 -21.09 -15.76
N LYS A 182 -5.84 -21.22 -15.87
CA LYS A 182 -6.47 -21.96 -16.99
C LYS A 182 -6.18 -21.30 -18.33
N GLN A 183 -6.33 -19.96 -18.43
CA GLN A 183 -6.01 -19.22 -19.64
C GLN A 183 -4.56 -19.45 -20.06
N LEU A 184 -3.61 -19.35 -19.13
CA LEU A 184 -2.18 -19.60 -19.39
C LEU A 184 -1.92 -21.06 -19.86
N ALA A 185 -2.65 -22.03 -19.30
CA ALA A 185 -2.55 -23.42 -19.73
C ALA A 185 -3.09 -23.63 -21.15
N TYR A 186 -4.18 -22.94 -21.52
CA TYR A 186 -4.73 -22.99 -22.88
C TYR A 186 -3.79 -22.33 -23.89
N LEU A 187 -3.18 -21.20 -23.55
CA LEU A 187 -2.18 -20.55 -24.42
C LEU A 187 -1.03 -21.50 -24.80
N LYS A 188 -0.58 -22.34 -23.86
CA LYS A 188 0.47 -23.34 -24.15
C LYS A 188 0.07 -24.42 -25.16
N LYS A 189 -1.26 -24.65 -25.37
CA LYS A 189 -1.77 -25.62 -26.32
C LYS A 189 -2.00 -25.06 -27.73
N ILE A 190 -1.93 -23.75 -27.92
CA ILE A 190 -2.15 -23.09 -29.21
C ILE A 190 -1.25 -23.66 -30.33
N PRO A 191 0.09 -23.86 -30.13
CA PRO A 191 0.94 -24.42 -31.18
C PRO A 191 0.50 -25.82 -31.65
N GLU A 192 -0.02 -26.66 -30.73
CA GLU A 192 -0.52 -28.00 -31.07
C GLU A 192 -1.84 -27.94 -31.84
N ILE A 193 -2.68 -26.95 -31.52
CA ILE A 193 -3.98 -26.75 -32.23
C ILE A 193 -3.72 -26.27 -33.65
N ILE A 194 -2.79 -25.31 -33.83
CA ILE A 194 -2.44 -24.80 -35.17
C ILE A 194 -1.91 -25.93 -36.05
N LYS A 195 -0.99 -26.78 -35.53
CA LYS A 195 -0.47 -27.93 -36.27
C LYS A 195 -1.54 -28.97 -36.72
N LYS A 196 -2.70 -28.98 -36.11
CA LYS A 196 -3.80 -29.88 -36.46
C LYS A 196 -4.78 -29.24 -37.45
N MET A 197 -4.65 -27.95 -37.73
CA MET A 197 -5.48 -27.21 -38.69
C MET A 197 -4.79 -27.10 -40.07
N ASP A 198 -3.46 -27.28 -40.12
CA ASP A 198 -2.66 -27.45 -41.35
C ASP A 198 -2.70 -28.92 -41.82
#